data_64a7960cd2443c95a54b7a4e25814e7d
#
_entry.id   64a7960cd2443c95a54b7a4e25814e7d
#
_cell.length_a   1.000
_cell.length_b   1.000
_cell.length_c   1.000
_cell.angle_alpha   90.00
_cell.angle_beta   90.00
_cell.angle_gamma   90.00
#
_symmetry.space_group_name_H-M   'P 1'
#
loop_
_entity.id
_entity.type
_entity.pdbx_description
1 polymer ?
#
loop_
_entity_poly.entity_id
_entity_poly.type
_entity_poly.pdbx_seq_one_letter_code
_entity_poly.pdbx_strand_id
1 'polypeptide(L)'
;MTDKKLTQKNWSSWHHQLHKEILTKKILIPKGSNILISVSGGQDSMALLTLINDLKKLHNWSISVWHGDHQWHEKSSLYALELKDYCEDKNISFSFDQANKESISSEEKAREWRYKKLCERAKTLLNKNQQKHNIYLLTGHTSSDNAETFILNLSRGSNFAGLSNIESKRLIENQIFLIRPILIFSREDTKQFCNDMKIPVWEDPTNSDLKLKRNLVRKKIIPTLEVIYPGCSERINNFSQKMSKYNNERNDLSELAYLYCKDVKGIDRNLLNGMCIEARCT
;
A
#
# COMPACT_ATOMS: atom_id res chain seq x y z
N MET A 1 -6.83 -35.89 10.22
CA MET A 1 -8.10 -35.18 9.93
C MET A 1 -8.50 -34.15 11.04
N THR A 2 -7.56 -33.65 11.84
CA THR A 2 -7.84 -32.84 13.06
C THR A 2 -7.37 -31.40 12.99
N ASP A 3 -6.60 -31.01 11.94
CA ASP A 3 -6.02 -29.64 11.88
C ASP A 3 -6.86 -28.56 11.18
N LYS A 4 -7.96 -28.95 10.51
CA LYS A 4 -8.81 -28.00 9.77
C LYS A 4 -9.78 -27.21 10.66
N LYS A 5 -10.03 -27.62 11.89
CA LYS A 5 -11.03 -27.00 12.79
C LYS A 5 -10.47 -25.89 13.70
N LEU A 6 -9.15 -25.81 13.88
CA LEU A 6 -8.53 -24.84 14.81
C LEU A 6 -8.27 -23.46 14.21
N THR A 7 -8.17 -23.34 12.87
CA THR A 7 -7.82 -22.09 12.20
C THR A 7 -9.00 -21.19 11.84
N GLN A 8 -10.24 -21.70 11.84
CA GLN A 8 -11.44 -20.93 11.47
C GLN A 8 -12.16 -20.24 12.65
N LYS A 9 -11.80 -20.56 13.89
CA LYS A 9 -12.60 -20.18 15.08
C LYS A 9 -12.52 -18.68 15.45
N ASN A 10 -11.59 -17.91 14.88
CA ASN A 10 -11.38 -16.48 15.21
C ASN A 10 -11.34 -15.54 14.00
N TRP A 11 -11.80 -15.98 12.83
CA TRP A 11 -11.85 -15.10 11.68
C TRP A 11 -13.04 -14.15 11.75
N SER A 12 -12.74 -12.86 11.73
CA SER A 12 -13.74 -11.80 11.57
C SER A 12 -14.10 -11.60 10.09
N SER A 13 -15.13 -10.80 9.81
CA SER A 13 -15.51 -10.39 8.46
C SER A 13 -14.33 -9.77 7.68
N TRP A 14 -13.45 -9.03 8.35
CA TRP A 14 -12.25 -8.43 7.74
C TRP A 14 -11.26 -9.48 7.25
N HIS A 15 -11.03 -10.57 8.01
CA HIS A 15 -10.20 -11.69 7.56
C HIS A 15 -10.76 -12.35 6.30
N HIS A 16 -12.07 -12.58 6.27
CA HIS A 16 -12.73 -13.16 5.09
C HIS A 16 -12.65 -12.26 3.86
N GLN A 17 -12.87 -10.96 4.04
CA GLN A 17 -12.77 -9.99 2.94
C GLN A 17 -11.34 -9.90 2.41
N LEU A 18 -10.34 -9.78 3.29
CA LEU A 18 -8.93 -9.75 2.87
C LEU A 18 -8.51 -11.05 2.18
N HIS A 19 -8.90 -12.20 2.72
CA HIS A 19 -8.60 -13.51 2.13
C HIS A 19 -9.20 -13.61 0.72
N LYS A 20 -10.46 -13.22 0.54
CA LYS A 20 -11.13 -13.17 -0.76
C LYS A 20 -10.38 -12.26 -1.74
N GLU A 21 -9.97 -11.07 -1.31
CA GLU A 21 -9.21 -10.11 -2.12
C GLU A 21 -7.87 -10.70 -2.60
N ILE A 22 -7.14 -11.37 -1.70
CA ILE A 22 -5.87 -12.03 -2.02
C ILE A 22 -6.05 -13.11 -3.08
N LEU A 23 -7.14 -13.88 -3.03
CA LEU A 23 -7.40 -14.96 -3.98
C LEU A 23 -7.93 -14.46 -5.33
N THR A 24 -8.80 -13.44 -5.33
CA THR A 24 -9.51 -12.99 -6.55
C THR A 24 -8.64 -12.14 -7.46
N LYS A 25 -7.70 -11.38 -6.95
CA LYS A 25 -6.77 -10.55 -7.75
C LYS A 25 -5.56 -11.33 -8.28
N LYS A 26 -5.81 -12.47 -8.95
CA LYS A 26 -4.76 -13.31 -9.55
C LYS A 26 -3.56 -13.49 -8.62
N ILE A 27 -3.87 -13.83 -7.36
CA ILE A 27 -2.88 -14.10 -6.32
C ILE A 27 -2.04 -12.83 -6.05
N LEU A 28 -2.64 -11.88 -5.35
CA LEU A 28 -1.97 -10.65 -4.92
C LEU A 28 -0.66 -10.98 -4.18
N ILE A 29 -0.71 -11.98 -3.30
CA ILE A 29 0.45 -12.54 -2.58
C ILE A 29 0.42 -14.07 -2.73
N PRO A 30 1.33 -14.67 -3.49
CA PRO A 30 1.38 -16.13 -3.70
C PRO A 30 1.58 -16.91 -2.39
N LYS A 31 1.14 -18.17 -2.40
CA LYS A 31 1.40 -19.10 -1.29
C LYS A 31 2.91 -19.36 -1.17
N GLY A 32 3.40 -19.44 0.06
CA GLY A 32 4.83 -19.66 0.33
C GLY A 32 5.71 -18.42 0.16
N SER A 33 5.11 -17.23 0.01
CA SER A 33 5.86 -15.99 -0.20
C SER A 33 6.62 -15.52 1.03
N ASN A 34 7.73 -14.82 0.77
CA ASN A 34 8.44 -14.03 1.77
C ASN A 34 7.85 -12.61 1.81
N ILE A 35 7.44 -12.18 2.98
CA ILE A 35 6.73 -10.92 3.22
C ILE A 35 7.55 -10.04 4.17
N LEU A 36 7.76 -8.79 3.78
CA LEU A 36 8.27 -7.73 4.65
C LEU A 36 7.19 -6.67 4.84
N ILE A 37 6.69 -6.51 6.06
CA ILE A 37 5.64 -5.55 6.39
C ILE A 37 6.26 -4.28 6.95
N SER A 38 5.98 -3.13 6.33
CA SER A 38 6.32 -1.82 6.89
C SER A 38 5.28 -1.42 7.93
N VAL A 39 5.69 -1.37 9.19
CA VAL A 39 4.80 -1.07 10.32
C VAL A 39 5.26 0.23 10.99
N SER A 40 4.37 1.24 11.00
CA SER A 40 4.62 2.52 11.69
C SER A 40 4.16 2.53 13.14
N GLY A 41 3.40 1.52 13.57
CA GLY A 41 2.74 1.49 14.87
C GLY A 41 1.32 2.09 14.86
N GLY A 42 0.95 2.86 13.85
CA GLY A 42 -0.39 3.40 13.68
C GLY A 42 -1.43 2.35 13.28
N GLN A 43 -2.72 2.66 13.50
CA GLN A 43 -3.83 1.71 13.36
C GLN A 43 -3.83 0.92 12.03
N ASP A 44 -3.61 1.57 10.89
CA ASP A 44 -3.68 0.91 9.59
C ASP A 44 -2.56 -0.12 9.42
N SER A 45 -1.35 0.20 9.89
CA SER A 45 -0.20 -0.70 9.84
C SER A 45 -0.31 -1.86 10.83
N MET A 46 -0.91 -1.63 12.00
CA MET A 46 -1.15 -2.66 13.02
C MET A 46 -2.29 -3.59 12.60
N ALA A 47 -3.35 -3.06 12.00
CA ALA A 47 -4.41 -3.86 11.38
C ALA A 47 -3.84 -4.76 10.27
N LEU A 48 -3.02 -4.21 9.37
CA LEU A 48 -2.34 -4.98 8.33
C LEU A 48 -1.50 -6.10 8.92
N LEU A 49 -0.63 -5.79 9.89
CA LEU A 49 0.25 -6.78 10.53
C LEU A 49 -0.56 -7.94 11.12
N THR A 50 -1.61 -7.63 11.86
CA THR A 50 -2.46 -8.64 12.51
C THR A 50 -3.16 -9.51 11.47
N LEU A 51 -3.85 -8.91 10.50
CA LEU A 51 -4.56 -9.64 9.45
C LEU A 51 -3.64 -10.58 8.66
N ILE A 52 -2.46 -10.11 8.27
CA ILE A 52 -1.50 -10.92 7.50
C ILE A 52 -0.89 -12.03 8.38
N ASN A 53 -0.60 -11.74 9.65
CA ASN A 53 -0.08 -12.75 10.57
C ASN A 53 -1.10 -13.86 10.86
N ASP A 54 -2.38 -13.53 11.00
CA ASP A 54 -3.44 -14.51 11.23
C ASP A 54 -3.67 -15.40 10.00
N LEU A 55 -3.48 -14.87 8.79
CA LEU A 55 -3.54 -15.62 7.53
C LEU A 55 -2.25 -16.40 7.21
N LYS A 56 -1.15 -16.16 7.93
CA LYS A 56 0.19 -16.70 7.65
C LYS A 56 0.20 -18.21 7.47
N LYS A 57 -0.40 -18.95 8.39
CA LYS A 57 -0.40 -20.42 8.36
C LYS A 57 -1.15 -20.98 7.15
N LEU A 58 -2.29 -20.37 6.80
CA LEU A 58 -3.13 -20.80 5.67
C LEU A 58 -2.37 -20.68 4.33
N HIS A 59 -1.62 -19.58 4.19
CA HIS A 59 -0.89 -19.30 2.95
C HIS A 59 0.57 -19.75 2.98
N ASN A 60 1.05 -20.31 4.08
CA ASN A 60 2.45 -20.71 4.27
C ASN A 60 3.43 -19.54 4.01
N TRP A 61 3.11 -18.35 4.50
CA TRP A 61 3.96 -17.17 4.35
C TRP A 61 5.06 -17.10 5.42
N SER A 62 6.22 -16.61 5.02
CA SER A 62 7.29 -16.18 5.93
C SER A 62 7.19 -14.67 6.11
N ILE A 63 6.95 -14.21 7.36
CA ILE A 63 6.69 -12.80 7.66
C ILE A 63 7.83 -12.22 8.48
N SER A 64 8.28 -11.05 8.07
CA SER A 64 9.15 -10.16 8.84
C SER A 64 8.56 -8.75 8.88
N VAL A 65 8.90 -8.01 9.93
CA VAL A 65 8.47 -6.61 10.14
C VAL A 65 9.68 -5.69 10.03
N TRP A 66 9.46 -4.57 9.39
CA TRP A 66 10.38 -3.45 9.40
C TRP A 66 9.68 -2.18 9.90
N HIS A 67 10.33 -1.46 10.80
CA HIS A 67 9.93 -0.16 11.31
C HIS A 67 10.94 0.91 10.93
N GLY A 68 10.47 2.06 10.48
CA GLY A 68 11.32 3.23 10.20
C GLY A 68 11.00 4.35 11.18
N ASP A 69 11.95 4.65 12.08
CA ASP A 69 11.85 5.76 13.01
C ASP A 69 12.39 7.05 12.38
N HIS A 70 11.52 8.02 12.16
CA HIS A 70 11.86 9.33 11.62
C HIS A 70 12.35 10.32 12.67
N GLN A 71 12.29 9.95 13.97
CA GLN A 71 12.65 10.80 15.12
C GLN A 71 11.88 12.14 15.18
N TRP A 72 10.65 12.18 14.68
CA TRP A 72 9.86 13.41 14.64
C TRP A 72 9.28 13.82 16.00
N HIS A 73 9.22 12.91 16.95
CA HIS A 73 8.77 13.19 18.32
C HIS A 73 9.58 12.39 19.35
N GLU A 74 9.60 12.85 20.59
CA GLU A 74 10.42 12.29 21.67
C GLU A 74 10.11 10.82 22.01
N LYS A 75 8.85 10.41 21.79
CA LYS A 75 8.42 9.03 22.10
C LYS A 75 8.64 8.05 20.93
N SER A 76 9.18 8.48 19.79
CA SER A 76 9.31 7.62 18.61
C SER A 76 10.16 6.38 18.88
N SER A 77 11.28 6.54 19.60
CA SER A 77 12.15 5.41 19.96
C SER A 77 11.48 4.46 20.98
N LEU A 78 10.65 4.98 21.89
CA LEU A 78 9.87 4.15 22.81
C LEU A 78 8.86 3.29 22.04
N TYR A 79 8.13 3.89 21.10
CA TYR A 79 7.17 3.16 20.27
C TYR A 79 7.84 2.09 19.40
N ALA A 80 9.07 2.35 18.94
CA ALA A 80 9.86 1.35 18.22
C ALA A 80 10.19 0.13 19.10
N LEU A 81 10.53 0.35 20.40
CA LEU A 81 10.79 -0.72 21.35
C LEU A 81 9.52 -1.52 21.68
N GLU A 82 8.40 -0.84 21.99
CA GLU A 82 7.13 -1.49 22.27
C GLU A 82 6.63 -2.31 21.06
N LEU A 83 6.83 -1.82 19.84
CA LEU A 83 6.52 -2.57 18.61
C LEU A 83 7.43 -3.79 18.44
N LYS A 84 8.71 -3.67 18.82
CA LYS A 84 9.66 -4.79 18.82
C LYS A 84 9.17 -5.88 19.78
N ASP A 85 8.86 -5.52 21.03
CA ASP A 85 8.35 -6.46 22.04
C ASP A 85 7.07 -7.15 21.56
N TYR A 86 6.15 -6.40 20.97
CA TYR A 86 4.93 -6.95 20.37
C TYR A 86 5.23 -7.97 19.25
N CYS A 87 6.23 -7.72 18.41
CA CYS A 87 6.63 -8.65 17.36
C CYS A 87 7.31 -9.91 17.94
N GLU A 88 8.13 -9.77 18.96
CA GLU A 88 8.80 -10.88 19.66
C GLU A 88 7.76 -11.80 20.33
N ASP A 89 6.74 -11.27 21.00
CA ASP A 89 5.63 -12.03 21.60
C ASP A 89 4.85 -12.84 20.55
N LYS A 90 4.76 -12.36 19.32
CA LYS A 90 4.11 -13.04 18.19
C LYS A 90 5.04 -13.93 17.37
N ASN A 91 6.30 -14.07 17.79
CA ASN A 91 7.34 -14.80 17.05
C ASN A 91 7.49 -14.29 15.60
N ILE A 92 7.50 -12.97 15.41
CA ILE A 92 7.70 -12.30 14.13
C ILE A 92 9.08 -11.63 14.14
N SER A 93 9.89 -11.91 13.13
CA SER A 93 11.19 -11.25 12.96
C SER A 93 11.00 -9.74 12.80
N PHE A 94 11.70 -8.97 13.60
CA PHE A 94 11.65 -7.51 13.61
C PHE A 94 12.98 -6.90 13.19
N SER A 95 12.92 -5.84 12.42
CA SER A 95 14.07 -5.01 12.06
C SER A 95 13.66 -3.54 12.07
N PHE A 96 14.62 -2.67 12.37
CA PHE A 96 14.32 -1.26 12.39
C PHE A 96 15.51 -0.43 11.89
N ASP A 97 15.23 0.74 11.34
CA ASP A 97 16.19 1.75 10.95
C ASP A 97 15.74 3.10 11.49
N GLN A 98 16.72 3.87 11.96
CA GLN A 98 16.50 5.22 12.46
C GLN A 98 17.04 6.22 11.45
N ALA A 99 16.27 7.25 11.16
CA ALA A 99 16.68 8.30 10.26
C ALA A 99 17.51 9.37 11.00
N ASN A 100 18.40 10.04 10.28
CA ASN A 100 19.00 11.26 10.81
C ASN A 100 17.98 12.41 10.66
N LYS A 101 17.65 13.10 11.76
CA LYS A 101 16.70 14.23 11.79
C LYS A 101 17.03 15.30 10.75
N GLU A 102 18.29 15.60 10.54
CA GLU A 102 18.75 16.62 9.61
C GLU A 102 18.47 16.25 8.15
N SER A 103 18.40 14.96 7.83
CA SER A 103 18.19 14.48 6.46
C SER A 103 16.72 14.42 6.05
N ILE A 104 15.77 14.50 7.01
CA ILE A 104 14.33 14.36 6.78
C ILE A 104 13.60 15.65 7.15
N SER A 105 13.69 16.63 6.26
CA SER A 105 13.06 17.96 6.46
C SER A 105 11.62 18.06 5.93
N SER A 106 11.10 17.04 5.25
CA SER A 106 9.75 17.05 4.67
C SER A 106 9.14 15.65 4.63
N GLU A 107 7.80 15.57 4.52
CA GLU A 107 7.06 14.32 4.35
C GLU A 107 7.52 13.53 3.10
N GLU A 108 7.87 14.23 2.03
CA GLU A 108 8.37 13.63 0.79
C GLU A 108 9.73 12.95 1.00
N LYS A 109 10.69 13.66 1.63
CA LYS A 109 12.01 13.09 1.98
C LYS A 109 11.88 11.91 2.94
N ALA A 110 10.97 11.98 3.90
CA ALA A 110 10.68 10.88 4.81
C ALA A 110 10.13 9.66 4.06
N ARG A 111 9.26 9.89 3.07
CA ARG A 111 8.73 8.85 2.19
C ARG A 111 9.82 8.21 1.33
N GLU A 112 10.68 9.01 0.71
CA GLU A 112 11.82 8.52 -0.10
C GLU A 112 12.78 7.68 0.74
N TRP A 113 13.18 8.18 1.91
CA TRP A 113 14.02 7.45 2.85
C TRP A 113 13.42 6.11 3.24
N ARG A 114 12.12 6.09 3.57
CA ARG A 114 11.40 4.86 3.93
C ARG A 114 11.45 3.82 2.83
N TYR A 115 11.14 4.21 1.59
CA TYR A 115 11.18 3.27 0.46
C TYR A 115 12.59 2.78 0.18
N LYS A 116 13.60 3.64 0.25
CA LYS A 116 15.00 3.27 0.10
C LYS A 116 15.39 2.20 1.15
N LYS A 117 15.08 2.44 2.42
CA LYS A 117 15.38 1.49 3.50
C LYS A 117 14.63 0.17 3.37
N LEU A 118 13.36 0.21 3.01
CA LEU A 118 12.58 -0.99 2.73
C LEU A 118 13.19 -1.84 1.60
N CYS A 119 13.62 -1.22 0.50
CA CYS A 119 14.28 -1.92 -0.60
C CYS A 119 15.62 -2.52 -0.17
N GLU A 120 16.44 -1.79 0.60
CA GLU A 120 17.69 -2.30 1.16
C GLU A 120 17.46 -3.55 2.03
N ARG A 121 16.44 -3.53 2.89
CA ARG A 121 16.06 -4.69 3.72
C ARG A 121 15.54 -5.87 2.90
N ALA A 122 14.73 -5.59 1.87
CA ALA A 122 14.25 -6.63 0.97
C ALA A 122 15.41 -7.32 0.23
N LYS A 123 16.39 -6.56 -0.27
CA LYS A 123 17.61 -7.10 -0.90
C LYS A 123 18.40 -7.99 0.06
N THR A 124 18.53 -7.57 1.31
CA THR A 124 19.20 -8.39 2.36
C THR A 124 18.48 -9.72 2.57
N LEU A 125 17.14 -9.72 2.57
CA LEU A 125 16.34 -10.94 2.70
C LEU A 125 16.46 -11.86 1.48
N LEU A 126 16.50 -11.29 0.26
CA LEU A 126 16.74 -12.05 -0.98
C LEU A 126 18.08 -12.78 -0.93
N ASN A 127 19.15 -12.09 -0.54
CA ASN A 127 20.50 -12.64 -0.49
C ASN A 127 20.66 -13.76 0.56
N LYS A 128 20.00 -13.60 1.72
CA LYS A 128 20.06 -14.62 2.80
C LYS A 128 19.43 -15.96 2.42
N ASN A 129 18.37 -15.91 1.62
CA ASN A 129 17.58 -17.11 1.35
C ASN A 129 18.07 -17.95 0.16
N GLN A 130 19.13 -17.52 -0.57
CA GLN A 130 19.66 -18.16 -1.79
C GLN A 130 18.56 -18.62 -2.78
N GLN A 131 17.34 -18.18 -2.61
CA GLN A 131 16.15 -18.61 -3.34
C GLN A 131 15.77 -17.56 -4.37
N LYS A 132 15.46 -18.01 -5.58
CA LYS A 132 14.91 -17.19 -6.68
C LYS A 132 13.45 -16.74 -6.40
N HIS A 133 13.09 -16.43 -5.14
CA HIS A 133 11.73 -16.09 -4.78
C HIS A 133 11.56 -14.58 -4.62
N ASN A 134 10.45 -14.07 -5.13
CA ASN A 134 10.09 -12.67 -4.96
C ASN A 134 9.87 -12.31 -3.49
N ILE A 135 10.17 -11.05 -3.14
CA ILE A 135 9.81 -10.46 -1.86
C ILE A 135 8.63 -9.52 -2.05
N TYR A 136 7.68 -9.62 -1.14
CA TYR A 136 6.48 -8.81 -1.13
C TYR A 136 6.55 -7.82 0.04
N LEU A 137 6.76 -6.52 -0.30
CA LEU A 137 6.74 -5.42 0.67
C LEU A 137 5.29 -5.00 0.89
N LEU A 138 4.79 -5.08 2.12
CA LEU A 138 3.42 -4.68 2.43
C LEU A 138 3.39 -3.34 3.16
N THR A 139 2.43 -2.50 2.76
CA THR A 139 2.17 -1.20 3.41
C THR A 139 0.70 -1.02 3.73
N GLY A 140 0.41 -0.37 4.85
CA GLY A 140 -0.95 -0.17 5.40
C GLY A 140 -1.72 0.98 4.75
N HIS A 141 -1.74 1.07 3.42
CA HIS A 141 -2.58 2.04 2.72
C HIS A 141 -4.02 1.53 2.64
N THR A 142 -4.97 2.42 2.92
CA THR A 142 -6.42 2.18 2.95
C THR A 142 -7.14 2.88 1.78
N SER A 143 -8.43 2.62 1.61
CA SER A 143 -9.27 3.35 0.66
C SER A 143 -9.36 4.85 1.00
N SER A 144 -9.26 5.20 2.29
CA SER A 144 -9.20 6.60 2.74
C SER A 144 -7.96 7.32 2.21
N ASP A 145 -6.79 6.65 2.19
CA ASP A 145 -5.56 7.22 1.62
C ASP A 145 -5.69 7.47 0.11
N ASN A 146 -6.48 6.64 -0.57
CA ASN A 146 -6.77 6.83 -1.98
C ASN A 146 -7.63 8.08 -2.21
N ALA A 147 -8.70 8.28 -1.42
CA ALA A 147 -9.53 9.48 -1.49
C ALA A 147 -8.72 10.77 -1.18
N GLU A 148 -7.84 10.72 -0.16
CA GLU A 148 -6.93 11.82 0.17
C GLU A 148 -6.01 12.16 -1.01
N THR A 149 -5.40 11.14 -1.60
CA THR A 149 -4.47 11.29 -2.73
C THR A 149 -5.19 11.84 -3.96
N PHE A 150 -6.41 11.36 -4.24
CA PHE A 150 -7.25 11.84 -5.33
C PHE A 150 -7.52 13.36 -5.20
N ILE A 151 -7.98 13.81 -4.01
CA ILE A 151 -8.27 15.23 -3.77
C ILE A 151 -7.01 16.08 -3.91
N LEU A 152 -5.87 15.64 -3.35
CA LEU A 152 -4.60 16.36 -3.48
C LEU A 152 -4.15 16.47 -4.94
N ASN A 153 -4.27 15.41 -5.72
CA ASN A 153 -3.86 15.38 -7.11
C ASN A 153 -4.80 16.22 -7.98
N LEU A 154 -6.12 16.12 -7.75
CA LEU A 154 -7.10 16.97 -8.42
C LEU A 154 -6.82 18.45 -8.16
N SER A 155 -6.53 18.83 -6.92
CA SER A 155 -6.22 20.21 -6.53
C SER A 155 -4.91 20.74 -7.16
N ARG A 156 -4.01 19.85 -7.58
CA ARG A 156 -2.76 20.20 -8.29
C ARG A 156 -2.92 20.25 -9.81
N GLY A 157 -4.10 19.93 -10.33
CA GLY A 157 -4.33 19.87 -11.78
C GLY A 157 -3.73 18.63 -12.44
N SER A 158 -3.69 17.50 -11.73
CA SER A 158 -3.18 16.24 -12.30
C SER A 158 -4.03 15.75 -13.47
N ASN A 159 -3.38 15.09 -14.43
CA ASN A 159 -4.03 14.39 -15.53
C ASN A 159 -4.72 13.08 -15.06
N PHE A 160 -5.35 12.35 -16.01
CA PHE A 160 -6.04 11.09 -15.71
C PHE A 160 -5.19 10.05 -15.00
N ALA A 161 -3.92 9.92 -15.37
CA ALA A 161 -2.99 8.99 -14.70
C ALA A 161 -2.77 9.38 -13.23
N GLY A 162 -2.64 10.68 -12.94
CA GLY A 162 -2.51 11.18 -11.56
C GLY A 162 -3.78 11.05 -10.72
N LEU A 163 -4.97 11.00 -11.35
CA LEU A 163 -6.26 10.77 -10.70
C LEU A 163 -6.61 9.28 -10.58
N SER A 164 -5.77 8.42 -11.11
CA SER A 164 -5.93 6.97 -10.99
C SER A 164 -5.76 6.50 -9.55
N ASN A 165 -6.38 5.37 -9.23
CA ASN A 165 -6.30 4.74 -7.91
C ASN A 165 -4.85 4.38 -7.55
N ILE A 166 -4.56 4.36 -6.25
CA ILE A 166 -3.32 3.78 -5.74
C ILE A 166 -3.29 2.29 -6.11
N GLU A 167 -2.26 1.86 -6.83
CA GLU A 167 -2.14 0.47 -7.26
C GLU A 167 -2.03 -0.49 -6.07
N SER A 168 -2.80 -1.57 -6.09
CA SER A 168 -2.72 -2.61 -5.05
C SER A 168 -1.42 -3.42 -5.13
N LYS A 169 -0.80 -3.50 -6.33
CA LYS A 169 0.47 -4.19 -6.58
C LYS A 169 1.30 -3.40 -7.57
N ARG A 170 2.57 -3.18 -7.24
CA ARG A 170 3.53 -2.51 -8.11
C ARG A 170 4.91 -3.18 -8.00
N LEU A 171 5.56 -3.42 -9.13
CA LEU A 171 6.98 -3.79 -9.16
C LEU A 171 7.81 -2.54 -8.80
N ILE A 172 8.69 -2.63 -7.79
CA ILE A 172 9.62 -1.55 -7.42
C ILE A 172 10.97 -1.78 -8.08
N GLU A 173 11.50 -2.97 -7.91
CA GLU A 173 12.77 -3.44 -8.48
C GLU A 173 12.62 -4.92 -8.84
N ASN A 174 13.61 -5.49 -9.52
CA ASN A 174 13.61 -6.91 -9.86
C ASN A 174 13.33 -7.76 -8.62
N GLN A 175 12.31 -8.61 -8.68
CA GLN A 175 11.87 -9.53 -7.63
C GLN A 175 11.30 -8.86 -6.35
N ILE A 176 11.14 -7.51 -6.31
CA ILE A 176 10.59 -6.78 -5.17
C ILE A 176 9.27 -6.12 -5.56
N PHE A 177 8.18 -6.61 -5.00
CA PHE A 177 6.83 -6.10 -5.24
C PHE A 177 6.32 -5.31 -4.03
N LEU A 178 5.79 -4.12 -4.25
CA LEU A 178 5.03 -3.38 -3.26
C LEU A 178 3.56 -3.76 -3.35
N ILE A 179 3.00 -4.19 -2.22
CA ILE A 179 1.61 -4.62 -2.10
C ILE A 179 0.88 -3.76 -1.06
N ARG A 180 -0.38 -3.44 -1.35
CA ARG A 180 -1.28 -2.71 -0.44
C ARG A 180 -2.56 -3.53 -0.25
N PRO A 181 -2.52 -4.53 0.62
CA PRO A 181 -3.60 -5.52 0.72
C PRO A 181 -4.89 -4.94 1.29
N ILE A 182 -4.78 -3.92 2.16
CA ILE A 182 -5.91 -3.33 2.89
C ILE A 182 -6.50 -2.07 2.21
N LEU A 183 -6.24 -1.85 0.91
CA LEU A 183 -6.90 -0.80 0.13
C LEU A 183 -8.42 -0.99 0.02
N ILE A 184 -8.93 -2.19 0.31
CA ILE A 184 -10.36 -2.50 0.37
C ILE A 184 -11.04 -1.97 1.63
N PHE A 185 -10.28 -1.61 2.65
CA PHE A 185 -10.77 -1.10 3.93
C PHE A 185 -10.61 0.41 4.02
N SER A 186 -11.57 1.06 4.66
CA SER A 186 -11.45 2.44 5.08
C SER A 186 -10.63 2.55 6.36
N ARG A 187 -10.24 3.78 6.71
CA ARG A 187 -9.57 4.06 7.98
C ARG A 187 -10.48 3.79 9.19
N GLU A 188 -11.79 3.94 9.02
CA GLU A 188 -12.76 3.61 10.06
C GLU A 188 -12.84 2.08 10.27
N ASP A 189 -12.81 1.30 9.17
CA ASP A 189 -12.76 -0.17 9.26
C ASP A 189 -11.52 -0.65 10.02
N THR A 190 -10.33 -0.09 9.70
CA THR A 190 -9.09 -0.48 10.40
C THR A 190 -9.13 -0.08 11.88
N LYS A 191 -9.73 1.07 12.21
CA LYS A 191 -9.92 1.52 13.58
C LYS A 191 -10.84 0.57 14.34
N GLN A 192 -11.99 0.24 13.76
CA GLN A 192 -12.93 -0.70 14.35
C GLN A 192 -12.29 -2.07 14.55
N PHE A 193 -11.60 -2.59 13.54
CA PHE A 193 -10.85 -3.85 13.64
C PHE A 193 -9.84 -3.85 14.79
N CYS A 194 -9.03 -2.78 14.91
CA CYS A 194 -8.07 -2.68 16.02
C CYS A 194 -8.76 -2.66 17.39
N ASN A 195 -9.89 -1.97 17.51
CA ASN A 195 -10.66 -1.92 18.76
C ASN A 195 -11.26 -3.29 19.11
N ASP A 196 -11.92 -3.95 18.15
CA ASP A 196 -12.59 -5.24 18.36
C ASP A 196 -11.59 -6.35 18.72
N MET A 197 -10.40 -6.32 18.08
CA MET A 197 -9.33 -7.28 18.31
C MET A 197 -8.37 -6.89 19.43
N LYS A 198 -8.59 -5.72 20.07
CA LYS A 198 -7.74 -5.16 21.15
C LYS A 198 -6.27 -5.08 20.74
N ILE A 199 -6.03 -4.61 19.51
CA ILE A 199 -4.69 -4.46 18.96
C ILE A 199 -4.09 -3.16 19.50
N PRO A 200 -2.85 -3.16 20.03
CA PRO A 200 -2.19 -1.94 20.45
C PRO A 200 -1.93 -1.01 19.26
N VAL A 201 -2.19 0.27 19.44
CA VAL A 201 -1.98 1.32 18.43
C VAL A 201 -1.25 2.47 19.09
N TRP A 202 -0.15 2.91 18.48
CA TRP A 202 0.63 4.07 18.94
C TRP A 202 0.31 5.27 18.06
N GLU A 203 -0.30 6.27 18.66
CA GLU A 203 -0.66 7.49 17.95
C GLU A 203 0.56 8.41 17.82
N ASP A 204 0.94 8.69 16.57
CA ASP A 204 1.96 9.70 16.27
C ASP A 204 1.33 11.11 16.43
N PRO A 205 1.86 11.97 17.33
CA PRO A 205 1.37 13.33 17.53
C PRO A 205 1.39 14.18 16.25
N THR A 206 2.29 13.90 15.32
CA THR A 206 2.40 14.64 14.05
C THR A 206 1.19 14.42 13.13
N ASN A 207 0.40 13.37 13.35
CA ASN A 207 -0.89 13.15 12.65
C ASN A 207 -1.92 14.26 12.94
N SER A 208 -1.70 15.09 13.95
CA SER A 208 -2.57 16.25 14.26
C SER A 208 -2.14 17.54 13.60
N ASP A 209 -0.96 17.63 13.02
CA ASP A 209 -0.45 18.85 12.40
C ASP A 209 -1.19 19.16 11.08
N LEU A 210 -2.00 20.23 11.12
CA LEU A 210 -2.75 20.72 9.95
C LEU A 210 -1.90 21.49 8.92
N LYS A 211 -0.62 21.77 9.22
CA LYS A 211 0.31 22.34 8.23
C LYS A 211 0.63 21.32 7.13
N LEU A 212 0.53 20.03 7.44
CA LEU A 212 0.67 18.96 6.46
C LEU A 212 -0.59 18.90 5.59
N LYS A 213 -0.43 19.11 4.29
CA LYS A 213 -1.54 19.15 3.31
C LYS A 213 -2.43 17.91 3.38
N ARG A 214 -1.82 16.74 3.60
CA ARG A 214 -2.54 15.48 3.71
C ARG A 214 -3.42 15.43 4.96
N ASN A 215 -2.90 15.89 6.11
CA ASN A 215 -3.67 15.98 7.34
C ASN A 215 -4.82 17.00 7.22
N LEU A 216 -4.61 18.10 6.51
CA LEU A 216 -5.66 19.09 6.24
C LEU A 216 -6.79 18.47 5.41
N VAL A 217 -6.47 17.74 4.33
CA VAL A 217 -7.47 17.03 3.51
C VAL A 217 -8.23 16.02 4.36
N ARG A 218 -7.52 15.19 5.12
CA ARG A 218 -8.10 14.15 5.99
C ARG A 218 -9.03 14.70 7.06
N LYS A 219 -8.61 15.78 7.74
CA LYS A 219 -9.32 16.27 8.95
C LYS A 219 -10.34 17.36 8.67
N LYS A 220 -10.25 18.03 7.53
CA LYS A 220 -11.13 19.14 7.18
C LYS A 220 -11.89 18.93 5.89
N ILE A 221 -11.20 18.64 4.79
CA ILE A 221 -11.84 18.58 3.46
C ILE A 221 -12.76 17.37 3.32
N ILE A 222 -12.24 16.16 3.56
CA ILE A 222 -13.03 14.93 3.46
C ILE A 222 -14.23 14.95 4.41
N PRO A 223 -14.09 15.26 5.71
CA PRO A 223 -15.26 15.34 6.60
C PRO A 223 -16.30 16.36 6.15
N THR A 224 -15.88 17.52 5.62
CA THR A 224 -16.81 18.50 5.09
C THR A 224 -17.58 17.96 3.87
N LEU A 225 -16.90 17.27 2.96
CA LEU A 225 -17.55 16.62 1.82
C LEU A 225 -18.51 15.50 2.24
N GLU A 226 -18.17 14.75 3.30
CA GLU A 226 -19.06 13.71 3.85
C GLU A 226 -20.32 14.31 4.51
N VAL A 227 -20.23 15.50 5.12
CA VAL A 227 -21.40 16.22 5.65
C VAL A 227 -22.32 16.66 4.51
N ILE A 228 -21.76 17.17 3.40
CA ILE A 228 -22.54 17.62 2.25
C ILE A 228 -23.17 16.42 1.50
N TYR A 229 -22.38 15.38 1.27
CA TYR A 229 -22.78 14.17 0.53
C TYR A 229 -22.26 12.92 1.24
N PRO A 230 -23.00 12.33 2.18
CA PRO A 230 -22.60 11.09 2.87
C PRO A 230 -22.19 9.99 1.89
N GLY A 231 -21.08 9.30 2.14
CA GLY A 231 -20.46 8.33 1.24
C GLY A 231 -19.63 8.94 0.11
N CYS A 232 -19.23 10.20 0.24
CA CYS A 232 -18.39 10.90 -0.75
C CYS A 232 -17.04 10.19 -0.97
N SER A 233 -16.39 9.75 0.09
CA SER A 233 -15.11 9.05 0.01
C SER A 233 -15.19 7.76 -0.81
N GLU A 234 -16.25 7.00 -0.65
CA GLU A 234 -16.49 5.79 -1.44
C GLU A 234 -16.70 6.12 -2.93
N ARG A 235 -17.50 7.16 -3.22
CA ARG A 235 -17.69 7.62 -4.61
C ARG A 235 -16.41 8.11 -5.26
N ILE A 236 -15.54 8.81 -4.52
CA ILE A 236 -14.21 9.22 -4.97
C ILE A 236 -13.36 7.98 -5.30
N ASN A 237 -13.36 6.97 -4.42
CA ASN A 237 -12.65 5.73 -4.67
C ASN A 237 -13.15 5.00 -5.92
N ASN A 238 -14.47 4.89 -6.07
CA ASN A 238 -15.08 4.26 -7.24
C ASN A 238 -14.75 5.01 -8.53
N PHE A 239 -14.74 6.35 -8.49
CA PHE A 239 -14.33 7.16 -9.62
C PHE A 239 -12.84 6.99 -9.95
N SER A 240 -11.97 7.02 -8.96
CA SER A 240 -10.53 6.80 -9.11
C SER A 240 -10.21 5.41 -9.70
N GLN A 241 -10.96 4.37 -9.31
CA GLN A 241 -10.86 3.03 -9.90
C GLN A 241 -11.25 3.02 -11.39
N LYS A 242 -12.32 3.75 -11.76
CA LYS A 242 -12.70 3.90 -13.18
C LYS A 242 -11.59 4.61 -13.95
N MET A 243 -11.00 5.68 -13.38
CA MET A 243 -9.86 6.37 -14.01
C MET A 243 -8.66 5.43 -14.22
N SER A 244 -8.36 4.57 -13.24
CA SER A 244 -7.31 3.55 -13.40
C SER A 244 -7.60 2.60 -14.55
N LYS A 245 -8.84 2.14 -14.67
CA LYS A 245 -9.25 1.25 -15.76
C LYS A 245 -9.08 1.92 -17.12
N TYR A 246 -9.60 3.14 -17.28
CA TYR A 246 -9.43 3.92 -18.52
C TYR A 246 -7.96 4.16 -18.86
N ASN A 247 -7.14 4.48 -17.86
CA ASN A 247 -5.71 4.73 -18.09
C ASN A 247 -4.99 3.45 -18.54
N ASN A 248 -5.33 2.30 -17.98
CA ASN A 248 -4.76 1.01 -18.40
C ASN A 248 -5.21 0.64 -19.81
N GLU A 249 -6.50 0.75 -20.11
CA GLU A 249 -7.06 0.51 -21.46
C GLU A 249 -6.39 1.41 -22.50
N ARG A 250 -6.17 2.68 -22.17
CA ARG A 250 -5.45 3.62 -23.04
C ARG A 250 -4.01 3.19 -23.26
N ASN A 251 -3.29 2.78 -22.23
CA ASN A 251 -1.91 2.32 -22.34
C ASN A 251 -1.83 1.04 -23.20
N ASP A 252 -2.76 0.10 -23.01
CA ASP A 252 -2.85 -1.13 -23.81
C ASP A 252 -3.09 -0.80 -25.29
N LEU A 253 -4.02 0.13 -25.58
CA LEU A 253 -4.29 0.58 -26.94
C LEU A 253 -3.07 1.27 -27.56
N SER A 254 -2.32 2.04 -26.78
CA SER A 254 -1.12 2.71 -27.25
C SER A 254 -0.01 1.71 -27.56
N GLU A 255 0.16 0.69 -26.74
CA GLU A 255 1.10 -0.39 -27.01
C GLU A 255 0.72 -1.17 -28.28
N LEU A 256 -0.55 -1.50 -28.44
CA LEU A 256 -1.05 -2.13 -29.67
C LEU A 256 -0.83 -1.25 -30.91
N ALA A 257 -1.10 0.05 -30.82
CA ALA A 257 -0.86 1.01 -31.88
C ALA A 257 0.63 1.08 -32.26
N TYR A 258 1.49 1.13 -31.25
CA TYR A 258 2.94 1.11 -31.46
C TYR A 258 3.39 -0.17 -32.16
N LEU A 259 2.95 -1.35 -31.69
CA LEU A 259 3.28 -2.63 -32.31
C LEU A 259 2.77 -2.74 -33.74
N TYR A 260 1.58 -2.18 -34.03
CA TYR A 260 1.01 -2.16 -35.38
C TYR A 260 1.78 -1.25 -36.35
N CYS A 261 2.29 -0.11 -35.87
CA CYS A 261 3.04 0.84 -36.69
C CYS A 261 4.52 0.52 -36.81
N LYS A 262 5.05 -0.38 -35.95
CA LYS A 262 6.47 -0.73 -35.90
C LYS A 262 6.82 -1.77 -36.95
N ASP A 263 7.83 -1.47 -37.76
CA ASP A 263 8.49 -2.42 -38.65
C ASP A 263 10.01 -2.56 -38.31
N VAL A 264 10.74 -3.30 -39.14
CA VAL A 264 12.19 -3.52 -38.96
C VAL A 264 12.99 -2.22 -39.12
N LYS A 265 12.44 -1.20 -39.79
CA LYS A 265 13.10 0.08 -40.09
C LYS A 265 12.69 1.22 -39.17
N GLY A 266 11.69 0.99 -38.30
CA GLY A 266 11.19 2.00 -37.36
C GLY A 266 9.67 2.06 -37.32
N ILE A 267 9.08 3.27 -37.23
CA ILE A 267 7.64 3.48 -37.17
C ILE A 267 7.13 3.95 -38.54
N ASP A 268 6.14 3.24 -39.09
CA ASP A 268 5.46 3.66 -40.33
C ASP A 268 4.57 4.89 -40.07
N ARG A 269 4.96 6.03 -40.63
CA ARG A 269 4.26 7.31 -40.45
C ARG A 269 2.89 7.33 -41.11
N ASN A 270 2.66 6.57 -42.18
CA ASN A 270 1.35 6.53 -42.84
C ASN A 270 0.34 5.79 -42.01
N LEU A 271 0.72 4.65 -41.43
CA LEU A 271 -0.10 3.91 -40.48
C LEU A 271 -0.40 4.75 -39.24
N LEU A 272 0.62 5.41 -38.68
CA LEU A 272 0.44 6.30 -37.52
C LEU A 272 -0.52 7.45 -37.83
N ASN A 273 -0.41 8.08 -39.00
CA ASN A 273 -1.32 9.17 -39.42
C ASN A 273 -2.76 8.71 -39.66
N GLY A 274 -2.98 7.45 -39.97
CA GLY A 274 -4.31 6.86 -40.10
C GLY A 274 -5.03 6.58 -38.78
N MET A 275 -4.32 6.61 -37.65
CA MET A 275 -4.88 6.36 -36.34
C MET A 275 -5.57 7.60 -35.73
N CYS A 276 -6.45 7.40 -34.75
CA CYS A 276 -7.05 8.48 -33.99
C CYS A 276 -5.98 9.23 -33.16
N ILE A 277 -6.27 10.48 -32.81
CA ILE A 277 -5.35 11.38 -32.10
C ILE A 277 -4.94 10.76 -30.75
N GLU A 278 -5.85 10.12 -30.05
CA GLU A 278 -5.59 9.48 -28.76
C GLU A 278 -4.52 8.37 -28.84
N ALA A 279 -4.48 7.63 -29.95
CA ALA A 279 -3.49 6.59 -30.19
C ALA A 279 -2.12 7.14 -30.63
N ARG A 280 -2.05 8.40 -31.10
CA ARG A 280 -0.79 9.04 -31.53
C ARG A 280 -0.06 9.77 -30.40
N CYS A 281 -0.79 10.16 -29.34
CA CYS A 281 -0.29 11.06 -28.30
C CYS A 281 0.29 10.31 -27.08
N THR A 282 0.57 9.04 -27.20
CA THR A 282 1.19 8.21 -26.21
C THR A 282 2.53 7.69 -26.67
#